data_55facad976a68aa4b747c5fbd69627bc
#
_entry.id   55facad976a68aa4b747c5fbd69627bc
#
_cell.length_a   1.000
_cell.length_b   1.000
_cell.length_c   1.000
_cell.angle_alpha   90.00
_cell.angle_beta   90.00
_cell.angle_gamma   90.00
#
_symmetry.space_group_name_H-M   'P 1'
#
loop_
_entity.id
_entity.type
_entity.pdbx_description
1 polymer ?
#
loop_
_entity_poly.entity_id
_entity_poly.type
_entity_poly.pdbx_seq_one_letter_code
_entity_poly.pdbx_strand_id
1 'polypeptide(L)'
;MAIDKLPSGKYRVRKMVEGKTYSLIFDYKPSKREADDAIYRLIDDKQKHINGNSTFRDAAASYVEMKHNVLSPSTIRDYSRMCDRISPWFVEMKIDDITQVSINKLINEIAADKSPKTVRNYHGFISTILGTFRPDFKIYTRLPQKRKSEPYIPSDEDIKHILAELEGTMFYIPVVLACYGLRRGEILALTVDDIEGDIIHIRKAKVFNEKKELVTKATKTTESERDIMIPMEIADMIRKQGYVYNGAPNSIICKLNKVQDSLGIQRFSLHKLRHYFASKMLTMTDSKTVQALGGWKTDSVMKTVYAHSLKDEQEKAKRLAVEKLSKSIF
;
A
#
# COMPACT_ATOMS: atom_id res chain seq x y z
N MET A 1 2.34 7.93 -42.93
CA MET A 1 3.39 8.95 -43.15
C MET A 1 3.42 9.34 -44.64
N ALA A 2 3.44 10.64 -44.94
CA ALA A 2 3.57 11.18 -46.30
C ALA A 2 4.89 11.97 -46.40
N ILE A 3 5.56 11.80 -47.52
CA ILE A 3 6.79 12.56 -47.86
C ILE A 3 6.55 13.28 -49.17
N ASP A 4 6.40 14.60 -49.13
CA ASP A 4 6.05 15.45 -50.28
C ASP A 4 7.24 16.33 -50.64
N LYS A 5 7.56 16.46 -51.94
CA LYS A 5 8.57 17.42 -52.44
C LYS A 5 7.93 18.80 -52.54
N LEU A 6 8.53 19.78 -51.93
CA LEU A 6 8.09 21.17 -51.96
C LEU A 6 8.63 21.89 -53.19
N PRO A 7 7.99 23.00 -53.65
CA PRO A 7 8.50 23.84 -54.76
C PRO A 7 9.91 24.37 -54.51
N SER A 8 10.31 24.51 -53.23
CA SER A 8 11.65 24.95 -52.82
C SER A 8 12.74 23.85 -52.95
N GLY A 9 12.39 22.68 -53.51
CA GLY A 9 13.31 21.54 -53.62
C GLY A 9 13.46 20.71 -52.33
N LYS A 10 12.98 21.19 -51.20
CA LYS A 10 12.99 20.50 -49.90
C LYS A 10 11.89 19.44 -49.80
N TYR A 11 11.99 18.56 -48.84
CA TYR A 11 11.01 17.49 -48.62
C TYR A 11 10.27 17.70 -47.29
N ARG A 12 8.94 17.69 -47.33
CA ARG A 12 8.08 17.75 -46.17
C ARG A 12 7.65 16.32 -45.79
N VAL A 13 7.95 15.93 -44.58
CA VAL A 13 7.43 14.71 -43.96
C VAL A 13 6.24 15.05 -43.07
N ARG A 14 5.14 14.32 -43.20
CA ARG A 14 3.96 14.42 -42.34
C ARG A 14 3.59 13.04 -41.79
N LYS A 15 3.38 12.95 -40.50
CA LYS A 15 2.94 11.71 -39.81
C LYS A 15 1.90 12.04 -38.74
N MET A 16 0.82 11.31 -38.71
CA MET A 16 -0.15 11.37 -37.65
C MET A 16 0.26 10.38 -36.57
N VAL A 17 0.35 10.85 -35.32
CA VAL A 17 0.63 10.04 -34.12
C VAL A 17 -0.39 10.46 -33.06
N GLU A 18 -1.14 9.52 -32.53
CA GLU A 18 -2.18 9.75 -31.50
C GLU A 18 -3.17 10.88 -31.86
N GLY A 19 -3.66 10.92 -33.09
CA GLY A 19 -4.61 11.92 -33.57
C GLY A 19 -4.03 13.32 -33.87
N LYS A 20 -2.72 13.55 -33.64
CA LYS A 20 -2.03 14.81 -33.95
C LYS A 20 -1.11 14.63 -35.15
N THR A 21 -1.09 15.65 -36.07
CA THR A 21 -0.22 15.63 -37.23
C THR A 21 1.08 16.39 -36.93
N TYR A 22 2.21 15.69 -37.07
CA TYR A 22 3.55 16.25 -36.96
C TYR A 22 4.15 16.43 -38.33
N SER A 23 4.91 17.52 -38.53
CA SER A 23 5.52 17.86 -39.81
C SER A 23 6.95 18.35 -39.63
N LEU A 24 7.87 17.81 -40.43
CA LEU A 24 9.27 18.23 -40.54
C LEU A 24 9.67 18.51 -41.97
N ILE A 25 10.66 19.39 -42.19
CA ILE A 25 11.21 19.72 -43.49
C ILE A 25 12.67 19.25 -43.51
N PHE A 26 13.03 18.54 -44.57
CA PHE A 26 14.37 18.07 -44.87
C PHE A 26 14.89 18.72 -46.11
N ASP A 27 16.19 19.02 -46.18
CA ASP A 27 16.85 19.56 -47.37
C ASP A 27 17.10 18.49 -48.45
N TYR A 28 16.94 17.22 -48.10
CA TYR A 28 17.07 16.07 -48.97
C TYR A 28 15.89 15.10 -48.77
N LYS A 29 15.72 14.13 -49.67
CA LYS A 29 14.68 13.07 -49.52
C LYS A 29 15.07 12.08 -48.45
N PRO A 30 14.46 12.13 -47.23
CA PRO A 30 14.80 11.21 -46.17
C PRO A 30 14.26 9.80 -46.48
N SER A 31 14.93 8.77 -45.98
CA SER A 31 14.36 7.42 -45.91
C SER A 31 13.15 7.39 -44.95
N LYS A 32 12.28 6.40 -45.09
CA LYS A 32 11.13 6.25 -44.17
C LYS A 32 11.58 6.15 -42.72
N ARG A 33 12.67 5.43 -42.45
CA ARG A 33 13.22 5.22 -41.09
C ARG A 33 13.76 6.53 -40.52
N GLU A 34 14.57 7.28 -41.25
CA GLU A 34 15.07 8.60 -40.84
C GLU A 34 13.93 9.59 -40.55
N ALA A 35 12.92 9.59 -41.41
CA ALA A 35 11.74 10.43 -41.25
C ALA A 35 10.94 10.06 -39.98
N ASP A 36 10.80 8.76 -39.69
CA ASP A 36 10.15 8.25 -38.47
C ASP A 36 10.96 8.61 -37.20
N ASP A 37 12.25 8.36 -37.21
CA ASP A 37 13.14 8.68 -36.09
C ASP A 37 13.14 10.19 -35.79
N ALA A 38 13.15 11.03 -36.82
CA ALA A 38 13.11 12.48 -36.66
C ALA A 38 11.76 12.98 -36.14
N ILE A 39 10.64 12.41 -36.58
CA ILE A 39 9.30 12.71 -36.03
C ILE A 39 9.19 12.30 -34.56
N TYR A 40 9.67 11.12 -34.21
CA TYR A 40 9.63 10.66 -32.78
C TYR A 40 10.54 11.53 -31.90
N ARG A 41 11.74 11.93 -32.38
CA ARG A 41 12.58 12.93 -31.68
C ARG A 41 11.86 14.27 -31.50
N LEU A 42 11.16 14.77 -32.53
CA LEU A 42 10.38 16.02 -32.44
C LEU A 42 9.24 15.88 -31.39
N ILE A 43 8.60 14.71 -31.31
CA ILE A 43 7.55 14.43 -30.33
C ILE A 43 8.17 14.41 -28.92
N ASP A 44 9.28 13.70 -28.73
CA ASP A 44 10.01 13.64 -27.47
C ASP A 44 10.48 15.03 -27.01
N ASP A 45 11.04 15.82 -27.92
CA ASP A 45 11.49 17.20 -27.62
C ASP A 45 10.31 18.13 -27.28
N LYS A 46 9.17 18.00 -27.97
CA LYS A 46 7.95 18.72 -27.59
C LYS A 46 7.38 18.30 -26.26
N GLN A 47 7.39 17.01 -25.95
CA GLN A 47 6.99 16.51 -24.64
C GLN A 47 7.95 16.96 -23.54
N LYS A 48 9.26 16.97 -23.78
CA LYS A 48 10.26 17.56 -22.89
C LYS A 48 10.01 19.05 -22.65
N HIS A 49 9.70 19.82 -23.70
CA HIS A 49 9.37 21.25 -23.56
C HIS A 49 8.05 21.51 -22.83
N ILE A 50 7.04 20.66 -23.00
CA ILE A 50 5.79 20.74 -22.24
C ILE A 50 6.07 20.39 -20.76
N ASN A 51 6.87 19.37 -20.50
CA ASN A 51 7.27 18.97 -19.15
C ASN A 51 8.19 19.99 -18.48
N GLY A 52 9.11 20.62 -19.21
CA GLY A 52 10.09 21.57 -18.70
C GLY A 52 9.50 22.85 -18.10
N ASN A 53 8.27 23.18 -18.45
CA ASN A 53 7.56 24.34 -17.86
C ASN A 53 6.60 23.96 -16.73
N SER A 54 6.36 22.65 -16.51
CA SER A 54 5.47 22.16 -15.46
C SER A 54 6.16 22.15 -14.12
N THR A 55 5.44 22.52 -13.09
CA THR A 55 5.91 22.40 -11.68
C THR A 55 5.90 20.93 -11.25
N PHE A 56 6.56 20.62 -10.12
CA PHE A 56 6.45 19.30 -9.51
C PHE A 56 4.99 18.95 -9.17
N ARG A 57 4.20 19.92 -8.75
CA ARG A 57 2.77 19.79 -8.48
C ARG A 57 2.00 19.34 -9.73
N ASP A 58 2.23 20.00 -10.85
CA ASP A 58 1.57 19.69 -12.13
C ASP A 58 1.95 18.29 -12.62
N ALA A 59 3.23 17.95 -12.49
CA ALA A 59 3.73 16.62 -12.84
C ALA A 59 3.11 15.52 -11.93
N ALA A 60 2.98 15.78 -10.64
CA ALA A 60 2.34 14.85 -9.70
C ALA A 60 0.85 14.65 -10.03
N ALA A 61 0.12 15.72 -10.33
CA ALA A 61 -1.28 15.66 -10.76
C ALA A 61 -1.43 14.87 -12.07
N SER A 62 -0.60 15.18 -13.07
CA SER A 62 -0.60 14.46 -14.36
C SER A 62 -0.28 12.97 -14.19
N TYR A 63 0.67 12.63 -13.30
CA TYR A 63 0.99 11.22 -13.01
C TYR A 63 -0.22 10.49 -12.40
N VAL A 64 -0.89 11.11 -11.44
CA VAL A 64 -2.08 10.53 -10.80
C VAL A 64 -3.18 10.29 -11.82
N GLU A 65 -3.42 11.25 -12.71
CA GLU A 65 -4.41 11.14 -13.78
C GLU A 65 -4.08 10.01 -14.76
N MET A 66 -2.83 9.95 -15.26
CA MET A 66 -2.37 8.87 -16.15
C MET A 66 -2.51 7.48 -15.53
N LYS A 67 -2.43 7.37 -14.20
CA LYS A 67 -2.46 6.10 -13.47
C LYS A 67 -3.77 5.85 -12.74
N HIS A 68 -4.79 6.68 -12.95
CA HIS A 68 -6.06 6.62 -12.22
C HIS A 68 -6.72 5.24 -12.24
N ASN A 69 -6.72 4.58 -13.39
CA ASN A 69 -7.31 3.23 -13.56
C ASN A 69 -6.35 2.08 -13.19
N VAL A 70 -5.08 2.37 -12.93
CA VAL A 70 -4.03 1.36 -12.62
C VAL A 70 -3.73 1.34 -11.12
N LEU A 71 -3.67 2.52 -10.50
CA LEU A 71 -3.39 2.64 -9.06
C LEU A 71 -4.64 2.36 -8.23
N SER A 72 -4.43 1.92 -7.00
CA SER A 72 -5.56 1.78 -6.10
C SER A 72 -6.05 3.15 -5.62
N PRO A 73 -7.38 3.32 -5.37
CA PRO A 73 -7.92 4.57 -4.85
C PRO A 73 -7.21 5.09 -3.60
N SER A 74 -6.76 4.19 -2.72
CA SER A 74 -5.96 4.55 -1.55
C SER A 74 -4.57 5.09 -1.89
N THR A 75 -3.92 4.57 -2.95
CA THR A 75 -2.61 5.06 -3.40
C THR A 75 -2.73 6.45 -4.01
N ILE A 76 -3.75 6.67 -4.84
CA ILE A 76 -4.09 7.97 -5.43
C ILE A 76 -4.29 8.99 -4.32
N ARG A 77 -5.17 8.70 -3.36
CA ARG A 77 -5.40 9.55 -2.19
C ARG A 77 -4.13 9.88 -1.42
N ASP A 78 -3.26 8.88 -1.21
CA ASP A 78 -2.04 9.07 -0.43
C ASP A 78 -1.03 9.91 -1.22
N TYR A 79 -0.96 9.81 -2.55
CA TYR A 79 -0.13 10.66 -3.40
C TYR A 79 -0.60 12.12 -3.41
N SER A 80 -1.90 12.37 -3.54
CA SER A 80 -2.48 13.72 -3.43
C SER A 80 -2.12 14.35 -2.08
N ARG A 81 -2.33 13.61 -0.99
CA ARG A 81 -1.97 14.09 0.36
C ARG A 81 -0.49 14.33 0.58
N MET A 82 0.38 13.53 -0.04
CA MET A 82 1.82 13.76 0.04
C MET A 82 2.19 15.04 -0.70
N CYS A 83 1.63 15.26 -1.88
CA CYS A 83 1.85 16.49 -2.64
C CYS A 83 1.44 17.74 -1.86
N ASP A 84 0.25 17.72 -1.22
CA ASP A 84 -0.27 18.83 -0.40
C ASP A 84 0.59 19.14 0.84
N ARG A 85 1.37 18.17 1.32
CA ARG A 85 2.18 18.29 2.54
C ARG A 85 3.66 18.53 2.29
N ILE A 86 4.08 18.46 1.05
CA ILE A 86 5.45 18.86 0.66
C ILE A 86 5.53 20.38 0.68
N SER A 87 6.66 20.91 1.11
CA SER A 87 6.92 22.34 1.21
C SER A 87 6.65 23.06 -0.12
N PRO A 88 5.96 24.22 -0.10
CA PRO A 88 5.61 24.97 -1.30
C PRO A 88 6.82 25.27 -2.19
N TRP A 89 7.98 25.60 -1.59
CA TRP A 89 9.19 25.89 -2.36
C TRP A 89 9.62 24.74 -3.29
N PHE A 90 9.30 23.49 -2.93
CA PHE A 90 9.65 22.32 -3.77
C PHE A 90 8.56 21.99 -4.78
N VAL A 91 7.28 21.99 -4.38
CA VAL A 91 6.19 21.61 -5.28
C VAL A 91 5.97 22.62 -6.41
N GLU A 92 6.34 23.90 -6.18
CA GLU A 92 6.27 24.96 -7.18
C GLU A 92 7.56 25.08 -8.02
N MET A 93 8.61 24.28 -7.73
CA MET A 93 9.78 24.21 -8.62
C MET A 93 9.41 23.60 -9.95
N LYS A 94 9.94 24.14 -11.05
CA LYS A 94 9.86 23.49 -12.35
C LYS A 94 10.53 22.10 -12.27
N ILE A 95 9.93 21.14 -12.95
CA ILE A 95 10.41 19.76 -12.90
C ILE A 95 11.88 19.64 -13.34
N ASP A 96 12.29 20.45 -14.32
CA ASP A 96 13.67 20.45 -14.86
C ASP A 96 14.68 21.15 -13.93
N ASP A 97 14.22 22.07 -13.07
CA ASP A 97 15.07 22.79 -12.12
C ASP A 97 15.33 21.98 -10.84
N ILE A 98 14.62 20.85 -10.65
CA ILE A 98 14.85 19.99 -9.50
C ILE A 98 16.21 19.32 -9.61
N THR A 99 17.05 19.53 -8.60
CA THR A 99 18.41 18.98 -8.50
C THR A 99 18.49 17.94 -7.36
N GLN A 100 19.57 17.18 -7.34
CA GLN A 100 19.85 16.29 -6.20
C GLN A 100 19.94 17.07 -4.88
N VAL A 101 20.44 18.30 -4.92
CA VAL A 101 20.56 19.16 -3.74
C VAL A 101 19.17 19.55 -3.22
N SER A 102 18.25 19.95 -4.10
CA SER A 102 16.87 20.29 -3.69
C SER A 102 16.14 19.07 -3.09
N ILE A 103 16.33 17.88 -3.65
CA ILE A 103 15.78 16.65 -3.09
C ILE A 103 16.36 16.36 -1.70
N ASN A 104 17.68 16.44 -1.54
CA ASN A 104 18.32 16.20 -0.25
C ASN A 104 17.86 17.20 0.81
N LYS A 105 17.70 18.48 0.45
CA LYS A 105 17.16 19.53 1.33
C LYS A 105 15.74 19.18 1.78
N LEU A 106 14.85 18.82 0.85
CA LEU A 106 13.47 18.44 1.16
C LEU A 106 13.41 17.18 2.04
N ILE A 107 14.19 16.15 1.72
CA ILE A 107 14.22 14.92 2.52
C ILE A 107 14.74 15.17 3.93
N ASN A 108 15.73 16.05 4.09
CA ASN A 108 16.21 16.48 5.42
C ASN A 108 15.14 17.24 6.21
N GLU A 109 14.40 18.14 5.56
CA GLU A 109 13.28 18.85 6.15
C GLU A 109 12.19 17.89 6.63
N ILE A 110 11.77 16.92 5.79
CA ILE A 110 10.78 15.91 6.15
C ILE A 110 11.29 15.01 7.29
N ALA A 111 12.59 14.72 7.32
CA ALA A 111 13.18 13.84 8.33
C ALA A 111 13.26 14.47 9.72
N ALA A 112 13.13 15.80 9.85
CA ALA A 112 13.18 16.50 11.12
C ALA A 112 12.04 16.07 12.07
N ASP A 113 10.85 15.80 11.57
CA ASP A 113 9.66 15.47 12.37
C ASP A 113 8.96 14.14 11.98
N LYS A 114 9.37 13.49 10.89
CA LYS A 114 8.74 12.27 10.41
C LYS A 114 9.57 11.01 10.67
N SER A 115 8.87 9.89 10.84
CA SER A 115 9.52 8.58 10.99
C SER A 115 10.32 8.19 9.75
N PRO A 116 11.39 7.38 9.88
CA PRO A 116 12.16 6.88 8.74
C PRO A 116 11.32 6.19 7.65
N LYS A 117 10.21 5.52 8.04
CA LYS A 117 9.28 4.92 7.08
C LYS A 117 8.52 5.98 6.29
N THR A 118 8.05 7.03 6.95
CA THR A 118 7.34 8.15 6.32
C THR A 118 8.25 8.88 5.34
N VAL A 119 9.50 9.17 5.74
CA VAL A 119 10.51 9.78 4.85
C VAL A 119 10.72 8.95 3.59
N ARG A 120 10.82 7.61 3.72
CA ARG A 120 10.94 6.70 2.58
C ARG A 120 9.72 6.71 1.66
N ASN A 121 8.52 6.89 2.21
CA ASN A 121 7.31 7.00 1.39
C ASN A 121 7.32 8.29 0.56
N TYR A 122 7.71 9.43 1.16
CA TYR A 122 7.88 10.69 0.43
C TYR A 122 8.95 10.59 -0.65
N HIS A 123 10.12 10.02 -0.29
CA HIS A 123 11.19 9.80 -1.27
C HIS A 123 10.72 8.91 -2.43
N GLY A 124 10.00 7.82 -2.14
CA GLY A 124 9.43 6.93 -3.15
C GLY A 124 8.44 7.66 -4.06
N PHE A 125 7.57 8.51 -3.50
CA PHE A 125 6.65 9.35 -4.27
C PHE A 125 7.40 10.30 -5.21
N ILE A 126 8.38 11.06 -4.69
CA ILE A 126 9.20 11.98 -5.47
C ILE A 126 9.95 11.24 -6.59
N SER A 127 10.57 10.09 -6.26
CA SER A 127 11.29 9.26 -7.22
C SER A 127 10.38 8.73 -8.33
N THR A 128 9.14 8.39 -8.01
CA THR A 128 8.17 7.92 -8.99
C THR A 128 7.78 9.02 -9.96
N ILE A 129 7.53 10.24 -9.48
CA ILE A 129 7.19 11.39 -10.33
C ILE A 129 8.39 11.76 -11.22
N LEU A 130 9.56 11.96 -10.61
CA LEU A 130 10.77 12.31 -11.37
C LEU A 130 11.17 11.22 -12.36
N GLY A 131 11.07 9.94 -12.00
CA GLY A 131 11.35 8.84 -12.91
C GLY A 131 10.40 8.77 -14.11
N THR A 132 9.19 9.34 -14.00
CA THR A 132 8.23 9.41 -15.11
C THR A 132 8.51 10.61 -16.03
N PHE A 133 8.79 11.78 -15.46
CA PHE A 133 8.92 13.03 -16.23
C PHE A 133 10.38 13.40 -16.55
N ARG A 134 11.34 12.81 -15.83
CA ARG A 134 12.79 12.97 -16.04
C ARG A 134 13.51 11.61 -15.93
N PRO A 135 13.29 10.68 -16.86
CA PRO A 135 13.80 9.31 -16.78
C PRO A 135 15.33 9.23 -16.70
N ASP A 136 16.04 10.21 -17.25
CA ASP A 136 17.51 10.28 -17.23
C ASP A 136 18.07 10.82 -15.89
N PHE A 137 17.23 11.43 -15.05
CA PHE A 137 17.62 11.98 -13.75
C PHE A 137 17.60 10.89 -12.66
N LYS A 138 18.79 10.42 -12.30
CA LYS A 138 18.94 9.42 -11.24
C LYS A 138 19.07 10.06 -9.87
N ILE A 139 18.27 9.60 -8.92
CA ILE A 139 18.24 10.10 -7.54
C ILE A 139 19.12 9.27 -6.65
N TYR A 140 20.08 9.93 -5.98
CA TYR A 140 21.02 9.33 -5.03
C TYR A 140 20.86 9.99 -3.66
N THR A 141 19.83 9.60 -2.90
CA THR A 141 19.55 10.16 -1.58
C THR A 141 19.84 9.17 -0.48
N ARG A 142 20.67 9.55 0.49
CA ARG A 142 20.88 8.76 1.71
C ARG A 142 19.67 8.96 2.63
N LEU A 143 18.95 7.87 2.91
CA LEU A 143 17.73 7.89 3.72
C LEU A 143 18.01 7.48 5.17
N PRO A 144 17.23 7.98 6.16
CA PRO A 144 17.36 7.59 7.55
C PRO A 144 17.29 6.07 7.72
N GLN A 145 18.06 5.53 8.67
CA GLN A 145 18.04 4.09 8.95
C GLN A 145 16.66 3.65 9.45
N LYS A 146 16.22 2.47 8.99
CA LYS A 146 15.00 1.84 9.53
C LYS A 146 15.25 1.43 10.97
N ARG A 147 14.44 1.92 11.90
CA ARG A 147 14.43 1.36 13.25
C ARG A 147 13.68 0.04 13.21
N LYS A 148 14.31 -1.02 13.69
CA LYS A 148 13.61 -2.28 13.96
C LYS A 148 12.74 -2.04 15.18
N SER A 149 11.42 -2.02 15.01
CA SER A 149 10.48 -2.12 16.14
C SER A 149 10.10 -3.58 16.28
N GLU A 150 10.18 -4.12 17.47
CA GLU A 150 9.60 -5.43 17.75
C GLU A 150 8.07 -5.31 17.66
N PRO A 151 7.41 -6.13 16.83
CA PRO A 151 5.97 -6.05 16.72
C PRO A 151 5.35 -6.62 18.00
N TYR A 152 4.56 -5.83 18.71
CA TYR A 152 3.71 -6.37 19.77
C TYR A 152 2.65 -7.29 19.15
N ILE A 153 2.54 -8.51 19.66
CA ILE A 153 1.48 -9.49 19.33
C ILE A 153 0.69 -9.70 20.61
N PRO A 154 -0.65 -9.48 20.61
CA PRO A 154 -1.45 -9.68 21.83
C PRO A 154 -1.44 -11.14 22.29
N SER A 155 -1.55 -11.35 23.57
CA SER A 155 -1.67 -12.68 24.18
C SER A 155 -3.06 -13.29 23.97
N ASP A 156 -3.21 -14.59 24.21
CA ASP A 156 -4.52 -15.27 24.18
C ASP A 156 -5.48 -14.70 25.22
N GLU A 157 -4.95 -14.34 26.39
CA GLU A 157 -5.71 -13.72 27.47
C GLU A 157 -6.21 -12.33 27.10
N ASP A 158 -5.35 -11.50 26.49
CA ASP A 158 -5.77 -10.19 25.98
C ASP A 158 -6.93 -10.32 24.98
N ILE A 159 -6.81 -11.28 24.05
CA ILE A 159 -7.86 -11.51 23.04
C ILE A 159 -9.15 -11.97 23.70
N LYS A 160 -9.09 -12.92 24.64
CA LYS A 160 -10.28 -13.41 25.36
C LYS A 160 -10.99 -12.27 26.10
N HIS A 161 -10.26 -11.44 26.84
CA HIS A 161 -10.83 -10.30 27.57
C HIS A 161 -11.45 -9.28 26.62
N ILE A 162 -10.76 -8.94 25.52
CA ILE A 162 -11.29 -8.02 24.51
C ILE A 162 -12.58 -8.55 23.88
N LEU A 163 -12.62 -9.85 23.53
CA LEU A 163 -13.81 -10.45 22.93
C LEU A 163 -14.98 -10.52 23.92
N ALA A 164 -14.73 -10.82 25.20
CA ALA A 164 -15.75 -10.81 26.26
C ALA A 164 -16.37 -9.40 26.42
N GLU A 165 -15.57 -8.34 26.43
CA GLU A 165 -16.04 -6.94 26.49
C GLU A 165 -16.80 -6.48 25.22
N LEU A 166 -16.61 -7.17 24.11
CA LEU A 166 -17.27 -6.86 22.84
C LEU A 166 -18.52 -7.70 22.59
N GLU A 167 -18.72 -8.77 23.36
CA GLU A 167 -19.85 -9.69 23.20
C GLU A 167 -21.19 -8.94 23.25
N GLY A 168 -22.12 -9.31 22.38
CA GLY A 168 -23.40 -8.63 22.22
C GLY A 168 -23.34 -7.25 21.57
N THR A 169 -22.16 -6.75 21.20
CA THR A 169 -22.01 -5.49 20.48
C THR A 169 -21.78 -5.71 18.98
N MET A 170 -22.09 -4.70 18.14
CA MET A 170 -21.80 -4.75 16.70
C MET A 170 -20.32 -4.88 16.35
N PHE A 171 -19.41 -4.74 17.32
CA PHE A 171 -17.96 -4.79 17.12
C PHE A 171 -17.38 -6.19 17.33
N TYR A 172 -18.15 -7.09 17.94
CA TYR A 172 -17.70 -8.46 18.25
C TYR A 172 -17.28 -9.22 16.97
N ILE A 173 -18.19 -9.36 16.01
CA ILE A 173 -17.94 -10.10 14.77
C ILE A 173 -16.76 -9.52 14.00
N PRO A 174 -16.64 -8.20 13.73
CA PRO A 174 -15.47 -7.63 13.07
C PRO A 174 -14.12 -7.94 13.74
N VAL A 175 -14.09 -7.94 15.08
CA VAL A 175 -12.85 -8.23 15.82
C VAL A 175 -12.54 -9.73 15.80
N VAL A 176 -13.53 -10.60 15.93
CA VAL A 176 -13.37 -12.06 15.74
C VAL A 176 -12.81 -12.35 14.33
N LEU A 177 -13.41 -11.80 13.28
CA LEU A 177 -12.92 -12.01 11.92
C LEU A 177 -11.49 -11.52 11.70
N ALA A 178 -11.08 -10.46 12.39
CA ALA A 178 -9.68 -10.00 12.36
C ALA A 178 -8.73 -11.02 13.04
N CYS A 179 -9.20 -11.72 14.10
CA CYS A 179 -8.47 -12.82 14.72
C CYS A 179 -8.36 -14.07 13.84
N TYR A 180 -9.26 -14.22 12.86
CA TYR A 180 -9.18 -15.24 11.79
C TYR A 180 -8.41 -14.73 10.56
N GLY A 181 -7.69 -13.64 10.67
CA GLY A 181 -6.74 -13.18 9.67
C GLY A 181 -7.32 -12.25 8.59
N LEU A 182 -8.55 -11.76 8.71
CA LEU A 182 -9.13 -10.82 7.76
C LEU A 182 -8.54 -9.41 7.91
N ARG A 183 -8.41 -8.71 6.78
CA ARG A 183 -8.04 -7.29 6.79
C ARG A 183 -9.28 -6.43 7.07
N ARG A 184 -9.10 -5.27 7.70
CA ARG A 184 -10.22 -4.33 7.94
C ARG A 184 -11.06 -4.06 6.68
N GLY A 185 -10.40 -3.80 5.55
CA GLY A 185 -11.09 -3.52 4.30
C GLY A 185 -11.89 -4.71 3.76
N GLU A 186 -11.45 -5.93 4.01
CA GLU A 186 -12.17 -7.17 3.69
C GLU A 186 -13.41 -7.27 4.58
N ILE A 187 -13.27 -7.16 5.90
CA ILE A 187 -14.38 -7.18 6.87
C ILE A 187 -15.47 -6.16 6.50
N LEU A 188 -15.07 -4.95 6.14
CA LEU A 188 -16.01 -3.88 5.74
C LEU A 188 -16.73 -4.15 4.43
N ALA A 189 -16.17 -5.02 3.57
CA ALA A 189 -16.75 -5.34 2.27
C ALA A 189 -17.66 -6.56 2.29
N LEU A 190 -17.51 -7.45 3.30
CA LEU A 190 -18.28 -8.68 3.40
C LEU A 190 -19.77 -8.42 3.59
N THR A 191 -20.54 -9.27 2.93
CA THR A 191 -22.00 -9.40 3.06
C THR A 191 -22.34 -10.83 3.50
N VAL A 192 -23.59 -11.10 3.81
CA VAL A 192 -24.05 -12.45 4.16
C VAL A 192 -23.87 -13.41 2.98
N ASP A 193 -24.02 -12.91 1.75
CA ASP A 193 -23.87 -13.71 0.53
C ASP A 193 -22.43 -14.21 0.28
N ASP A 194 -21.44 -13.63 0.97
CA ASP A 194 -20.05 -14.06 0.89
C ASP A 194 -19.77 -15.26 1.84
N ILE A 195 -20.80 -15.80 2.53
CA ILE A 195 -20.65 -16.84 3.56
C ILE A 195 -21.47 -18.06 3.20
N GLU A 196 -20.78 -19.16 2.87
CA GLU A 196 -21.37 -20.47 2.60
C GLU A 196 -21.00 -21.46 3.71
N GLY A 197 -22.00 -21.95 4.46
CA GLY A 197 -21.73 -22.79 5.62
C GLY A 197 -20.88 -22.05 6.66
N ASP A 198 -19.71 -22.55 6.94
CA ASP A 198 -18.67 -21.97 7.81
C ASP A 198 -17.51 -21.33 7.02
N ILE A 199 -17.66 -21.18 5.70
CA ILE A 199 -16.64 -20.66 4.80
C ILE A 199 -16.99 -19.23 4.41
N ILE A 200 -16.00 -18.33 4.52
CA ILE A 200 -16.06 -16.95 4.01
C ILE A 200 -15.26 -16.85 2.73
N HIS A 201 -15.89 -16.39 1.66
CA HIS A 201 -15.26 -16.11 0.37
C HIS A 201 -14.74 -14.65 0.32
N ILE A 202 -13.44 -14.46 0.39
CA ILE A 202 -12.83 -13.12 0.35
C ILE A 202 -12.46 -12.78 -1.09
N ARG A 203 -13.26 -11.91 -1.74
CA ARG A 203 -13.11 -11.50 -3.15
C ARG A 203 -13.03 -9.98 -3.32
N LYS A 204 -13.36 -9.22 -2.28
CA LYS A 204 -13.49 -7.76 -2.33
C LYS A 204 -12.99 -7.10 -1.06
N ALA A 205 -12.65 -5.82 -1.15
CA ALA A 205 -12.29 -5.01 0.00
C ALA A 205 -12.79 -3.57 -0.18
N LYS A 206 -13.20 -2.91 0.89
CA LYS A 206 -13.53 -1.48 0.91
C LYS A 206 -12.33 -0.65 1.31
N VAL A 207 -12.08 0.43 0.58
CA VAL A 207 -11.02 1.40 0.84
C VAL A 207 -11.54 2.82 0.65
N PHE A 208 -10.91 3.79 1.30
CA PHE A 208 -11.23 5.20 1.06
C PHE A 208 -10.57 5.70 -0.22
N ASN A 209 -11.35 6.38 -1.07
CA ASN A 209 -10.86 7.13 -2.22
C ASN A 209 -10.36 8.53 -1.80
N GLU A 210 -9.99 9.36 -2.78
CA GLU A 210 -9.54 10.76 -2.58
C GLU A 210 -10.59 11.63 -1.91
N LYS A 211 -11.86 11.44 -2.27
CA LYS A 211 -13.01 12.17 -1.72
C LYS A 211 -13.41 11.71 -0.33
N LYS A 212 -12.64 10.79 0.29
CA LYS A 212 -12.93 10.15 1.57
C LYS A 212 -14.21 9.28 1.55
N GLU A 213 -14.66 8.87 0.38
CA GLU A 213 -15.76 7.93 0.21
C GLU A 213 -15.24 6.49 0.31
N LEU A 214 -16.06 5.63 0.88
CA LEU A 214 -15.75 4.21 1.02
C LEU A 214 -16.15 3.48 -0.27
N VAL A 215 -15.18 3.08 -1.07
CA VAL A 215 -15.39 2.39 -2.35
C VAL A 215 -14.99 0.93 -2.25
N THR A 216 -15.80 0.06 -2.87
CA THR A 216 -15.48 -1.36 -2.99
C THR A 216 -14.55 -1.55 -4.18
N LYS A 217 -13.50 -2.34 -3.98
CA LYS A 217 -12.62 -2.81 -5.05
C LYS A 217 -12.50 -4.32 -4.99
N ALA A 218 -12.35 -4.95 -6.14
CA ALA A 218 -11.91 -6.34 -6.22
C ALA A 218 -10.51 -6.49 -5.59
N THR A 219 -10.18 -7.67 -5.12
CA THR A 219 -8.83 -7.97 -4.65
C THR A 219 -7.83 -7.80 -5.79
N LYS A 220 -6.68 -7.20 -5.51
CA LYS A 220 -5.69 -6.81 -6.55
C LYS A 220 -5.02 -7.98 -7.26
N THR A 221 -5.03 -9.16 -6.67
CA THR A 221 -4.34 -10.35 -7.18
C THR A 221 -5.14 -11.59 -6.84
N THR A 222 -5.03 -12.61 -7.66
CA THR A 222 -5.59 -13.94 -7.44
C THR A 222 -5.19 -14.53 -6.08
N GLU A 223 -3.98 -14.22 -5.61
CA GLU A 223 -3.46 -14.63 -4.29
C GLU A 223 -4.18 -13.97 -3.10
N SER A 224 -4.86 -12.84 -3.33
CA SER A 224 -5.67 -12.16 -2.30
C SER A 224 -7.09 -12.73 -2.21
N GLU A 225 -7.53 -13.43 -3.24
CA GLU A 225 -8.78 -14.20 -3.23
C GLU A 225 -8.51 -15.49 -2.47
N ARG A 226 -9.29 -15.74 -1.46
CA ARG A 226 -9.14 -16.90 -0.60
C ARG A 226 -10.41 -17.20 0.15
N ASP A 227 -10.51 -18.42 0.60
CA ASP A 227 -11.57 -18.89 1.46
C ASP A 227 -11.01 -19.10 2.87
N ILE A 228 -11.76 -18.68 3.86
CA ILE A 228 -11.40 -18.82 5.28
C ILE A 228 -12.53 -19.51 6.00
N MET A 229 -12.20 -20.55 6.75
CA MET A 229 -13.14 -21.20 7.66
C MET A 229 -13.22 -20.44 8.97
N ILE A 230 -14.43 -20.27 9.49
CA ILE A 230 -14.73 -19.65 10.78
C ILE A 230 -15.62 -20.60 11.61
N PRO A 231 -15.72 -20.41 12.93
CA PRO A 231 -16.69 -21.16 13.72
C PRO A 231 -18.12 -21.01 13.19
N MET A 232 -18.86 -22.09 13.13
CA MET A 232 -20.25 -22.09 12.66
C MET A 232 -21.12 -21.10 13.44
N GLU A 233 -20.88 -20.96 14.75
CA GLU A 233 -21.58 -20.02 15.62
C GLU A 233 -21.43 -18.57 15.13
N ILE A 234 -20.26 -18.20 14.64
CA ILE A 234 -20.00 -16.86 14.09
C ILE A 234 -20.72 -16.68 12.75
N ALA A 235 -20.71 -17.72 11.90
CA ALA A 235 -21.44 -17.72 10.64
C ALA A 235 -22.96 -17.57 10.88
N ASP A 236 -23.51 -18.28 11.86
CA ASP A 236 -24.91 -18.23 12.23
C ASP A 236 -25.29 -16.88 12.85
N MET A 237 -24.42 -16.29 13.68
CA MET A 237 -24.61 -14.93 14.19
C MET A 237 -24.70 -13.92 13.05
N ILE A 238 -23.83 -14.02 12.03
CA ILE A 238 -23.84 -13.12 10.87
C ILE A 238 -25.14 -13.29 10.07
N ARG A 239 -25.58 -14.53 9.80
CA ARG A 239 -26.83 -14.81 9.10
C ARG A 239 -28.04 -14.29 9.87
N LYS A 240 -28.08 -14.51 11.18
CA LYS A 240 -29.19 -14.06 12.04
C LYS A 240 -29.33 -12.54 12.08
N GLN A 241 -28.19 -11.81 12.12
CA GLN A 241 -28.23 -10.34 12.12
C GLN A 241 -28.36 -9.72 10.72
N GLY A 242 -28.14 -10.49 9.65
CA GLY A 242 -28.29 -10.06 8.24
C GLY A 242 -27.16 -9.18 7.70
N TYR A 243 -26.05 -9.00 8.43
CA TYR A 243 -24.89 -8.23 7.99
C TYR A 243 -23.64 -8.64 8.79
N VAL A 244 -22.45 -8.34 8.24
CA VAL A 244 -21.17 -8.54 8.96
C VAL A 244 -20.87 -7.32 9.84
N TYR A 245 -20.93 -6.13 9.24
CA TYR A 245 -20.72 -4.86 9.93
C TYR A 245 -21.35 -3.70 9.17
N ASN A 246 -22.14 -2.88 9.85
CA ASN A 246 -22.87 -1.74 9.25
C ASN A 246 -22.47 -0.37 9.84
N GLY A 247 -21.45 -0.33 10.70
CA GLY A 247 -20.98 0.92 11.33
C GLY A 247 -19.93 1.67 10.51
N ALA A 248 -19.52 2.83 11.00
CA ALA A 248 -18.48 3.63 10.38
C ALA A 248 -17.11 2.88 10.41
N PRO A 249 -16.31 2.94 9.33
CA PRO A 249 -15.06 2.15 9.22
C PRO A 249 -14.03 2.34 10.33
N ASN A 250 -13.98 3.54 10.91
CA ASN A 250 -13.02 3.86 11.96
C ASN A 250 -13.54 3.53 13.36
N SER A 251 -14.85 3.32 13.55
CA SER A 251 -15.40 3.05 14.87
C SER A 251 -14.97 1.70 15.44
N ILE A 252 -14.64 0.70 14.60
CA ILE A 252 -14.04 -0.55 15.05
C ILE A 252 -12.73 -0.27 15.81
N ILE A 253 -11.86 0.57 15.23
CA ILE A 253 -10.56 0.90 15.83
C ILE A 253 -10.77 1.74 17.10
N CYS A 254 -11.68 2.71 17.07
CA CYS A 254 -12.00 3.54 18.23
C CYS A 254 -12.56 2.70 19.40
N LYS A 255 -13.45 1.75 19.10
CA LYS A 255 -13.98 0.84 20.13
C LYS A 255 -12.91 -0.09 20.65
N LEU A 256 -12.10 -0.70 19.77
CA LEU A 256 -10.98 -1.56 20.16
C LEU A 256 -10.02 -0.82 21.10
N ASN A 257 -9.62 0.42 20.77
CA ASN A 257 -8.74 1.22 21.63
C ASN A 257 -9.38 1.48 23.01
N LYS A 258 -10.67 1.83 23.06
CA LYS A 258 -11.39 2.05 24.35
C LYS A 258 -11.42 0.81 25.20
N VAL A 259 -11.65 -0.37 24.62
CA VAL A 259 -11.65 -1.64 25.35
C VAL A 259 -10.25 -1.98 25.85
N GLN A 260 -9.22 -1.78 25.06
CA GLN A 260 -7.85 -1.97 25.47
C GLN A 260 -7.47 -1.06 26.65
N ASP A 261 -7.87 0.21 26.61
CA ASP A 261 -7.63 1.17 27.68
C ASP A 261 -8.35 0.77 28.97
N SER A 262 -9.64 0.33 28.89
CA SER A 262 -10.42 -0.09 30.06
C SER A 262 -9.86 -1.35 30.72
N LEU A 263 -9.25 -2.24 29.94
CA LEU A 263 -8.63 -3.48 30.42
C LEU A 263 -7.15 -3.32 30.82
N GLY A 264 -6.56 -2.13 30.65
CA GLY A 264 -5.13 -1.89 30.87
C GLY A 264 -4.22 -2.64 29.89
N ILE A 265 -4.75 -3.04 28.73
CA ILE A 265 -3.99 -3.75 27.69
C ILE A 265 -3.22 -2.75 26.84
N GLN A 266 -1.96 -3.06 26.53
CA GLN A 266 -1.17 -2.24 25.62
C GLN A 266 -1.89 -2.08 24.28
N ARG A 267 -2.09 -0.82 23.81
CA ARG A 267 -2.77 -0.55 22.55
C ARG A 267 -2.08 -1.18 21.35
N PHE A 268 -2.86 -1.88 20.56
CA PHE A 268 -2.46 -2.42 19.25
C PHE A 268 -3.56 -2.16 18.20
N SER A 269 -3.17 -2.12 16.94
CA SER A 269 -4.11 -1.91 15.84
C SER A 269 -4.85 -3.20 15.47
N LEU A 270 -6.03 -3.08 14.87
CA LEU A 270 -6.81 -4.22 14.36
C LEU A 270 -5.96 -5.15 13.46
N HIS A 271 -4.98 -4.59 12.72
CA HIS A 271 -4.08 -5.39 11.89
C HIS A 271 -3.16 -6.33 12.70
N LYS A 272 -2.93 -6.06 13.99
CA LYS A 272 -2.16 -6.95 14.87
C LYS A 272 -2.90 -8.23 15.22
N LEU A 273 -4.24 -8.24 15.17
CA LEU A 273 -5.01 -9.47 15.30
C LEU A 273 -4.71 -10.45 14.16
N ARG A 274 -4.47 -9.93 12.97
CA ARG A 274 -4.02 -10.74 11.85
C ARG A 274 -2.57 -11.25 12.00
N HIS A 275 -1.70 -10.52 12.70
CA HIS A 275 -0.39 -11.03 13.12
C HIS A 275 -0.53 -12.11 14.18
N TYR A 276 -1.47 -11.93 15.13
CA TYR A 276 -1.84 -12.96 16.10
C TYR A 276 -2.29 -14.25 15.40
N PHE A 277 -3.21 -14.17 14.42
CA PHE A 277 -3.60 -15.29 13.59
C PHE A 277 -2.38 -16.01 12.98
N ALA A 278 -1.49 -15.27 12.34
CA ALA A 278 -0.28 -15.84 11.75
C ALA A 278 0.60 -16.53 12.80
N SER A 279 0.77 -15.93 13.99
CA SER A 279 1.54 -16.50 15.08
C SER A 279 0.95 -17.84 15.55
N LYS A 280 -0.37 -17.90 15.71
CA LYS A 280 -1.06 -19.13 16.13
C LYS A 280 -0.99 -20.22 15.06
N MET A 281 -1.27 -19.88 13.83
CA MET A 281 -1.22 -20.84 12.73
C MET A 281 0.18 -21.41 12.49
N LEU A 282 1.25 -20.61 12.70
CA LEU A 282 2.63 -21.08 12.57
C LEU A 282 3.03 -22.13 13.62
N THR A 283 2.30 -22.25 14.74
CA THR A 283 2.50 -23.36 15.70
C THR A 283 1.81 -24.65 15.28
N MET A 284 0.90 -24.58 14.31
CA MET A 284 0.04 -25.70 13.87
C MET A 284 0.37 -26.21 12.48
N THR A 285 0.94 -25.36 11.60
CA THR A 285 1.21 -25.69 10.21
C THR A 285 2.40 -24.91 9.64
N ASP A 286 2.82 -25.23 8.44
CA ASP A 286 3.96 -24.60 7.77
C ASP A 286 3.68 -23.17 7.30
N SER A 287 4.76 -22.42 7.10
CA SER A 287 4.68 -21.01 6.74
C SER A 287 4.02 -20.72 5.38
N LYS A 288 4.08 -21.65 4.41
CA LYS A 288 3.44 -21.47 3.10
C LYS A 288 1.94 -21.61 3.22
N THR A 289 1.46 -22.58 3.99
CA THR A 289 0.04 -22.76 4.30
C THR A 289 -0.51 -21.53 5.02
N VAL A 290 0.19 -21.03 6.04
CA VAL A 290 -0.21 -19.79 6.74
C VAL A 290 -0.24 -18.60 5.79
N GLN A 291 0.75 -18.49 4.91
CA GLN A 291 0.81 -17.43 3.89
C GLN A 291 -0.41 -17.48 2.98
N ALA A 292 -0.80 -18.65 2.50
CA ALA A 292 -1.97 -18.84 1.65
C ALA A 292 -3.26 -18.49 2.39
N LEU A 293 -3.49 -19.05 3.57
CA LEU A 293 -4.68 -18.78 4.40
C LEU A 293 -4.84 -17.29 4.71
N GLY A 294 -3.76 -16.61 5.01
CA GLY A 294 -3.79 -15.18 5.24
C GLY A 294 -3.80 -14.33 3.96
N GLY A 295 -3.48 -14.87 2.77
CA GLY A 295 -3.33 -14.09 1.54
C GLY A 295 -2.19 -13.07 1.66
N TRP A 296 -1.02 -13.48 2.14
CA TRP A 296 0.20 -12.66 2.12
C TRP A 296 0.99 -12.93 0.85
N LYS A 297 1.34 -11.89 0.13
CA LYS A 297 2.13 -12.00 -1.10
C LYS A 297 3.58 -12.44 -0.85
N THR A 298 4.13 -12.12 0.31
CA THR A 298 5.53 -12.42 0.68
C THR A 298 5.60 -13.07 2.04
N ASP A 299 6.64 -13.87 2.25
CA ASP A 299 6.94 -14.54 3.52
C ASP A 299 7.52 -13.60 4.60
N SER A 300 7.70 -12.32 4.29
CA SER A 300 8.32 -11.35 5.21
C SER A 300 7.57 -11.22 6.54
N VAL A 301 6.23 -11.29 6.50
CA VAL A 301 5.40 -11.27 7.72
C VAL A 301 5.61 -12.56 8.49
N MET A 302 5.63 -13.71 7.81
CA MET A 302 5.89 -15.01 8.44
C MET A 302 7.24 -15.03 9.14
N LYS A 303 8.30 -14.56 8.45
CA LYS A 303 9.65 -14.45 9.05
C LYS A 303 9.66 -13.56 10.29
N THR A 304 8.94 -12.44 10.26
CA THR A 304 8.87 -11.51 11.40
C THR A 304 8.11 -12.12 12.58
N VAL A 305 6.96 -12.74 12.32
CA VAL A 305 6.12 -13.39 13.33
C VAL A 305 6.82 -14.61 13.90
N TYR A 306 7.44 -15.44 13.06
CA TYR A 306 8.19 -16.61 13.46
C TYR A 306 9.40 -16.25 14.34
N ALA A 307 10.14 -15.20 13.98
CA ALA A 307 11.26 -14.72 14.79
C ALA A 307 10.80 -14.24 16.19
N HIS A 308 9.59 -13.67 16.30
CA HIS A 308 9.02 -13.27 17.58
C HIS A 308 8.60 -14.51 18.41
N SER A 309 7.89 -15.44 17.79
CA SER A 309 7.46 -16.69 18.43
C SER A 309 8.66 -17.51 18.96
N LEU A 310 9.73 -17.61 18.16
CA LEU A 310 10.97 -18.29 18.61
C LEU A 310 11.63 -17.60 19.81
N LYS A 311 11.61 -16.25 19.85
CA LYS A 311 12.15 -15.52 21.00
C LYS A 311 11.34 -15.80 22.28
N ASP A 312 10.01 -15.79 22.17
CA ASP A 312 9.12 -16.07 23.30
C ASP A 312 9.31 -17.51 23.82
N GLU A 313 9.44 -18.48 22.91
CA GLU A 313 9.73 -19.87 23.26
C GLU A 313 11.12 -20.03 23.93
N GLN A 314 12.13 -19.36 23.39
CA GLN A 314 13.46 -19.34 23.99
C GLN A 314 13.46 -18.70 25.37
N GLU A 315 12.72 -17.62 25.56
CA GLU A 315 12.59 -16.94 26.86
C GLU A 315 11.90 -17.83 27.87
N LYS A 316 10.80 -18.49 27.48
CA LYS A 316 10.12 -19.50 28.32
C LYS A 316 11.03 -20.68 28.69
N ALA A 317 11.77 -21.20 27.72
CA ALA A 317 12.73 -22.28 27.93
C ALA A 317 13.86 -21.87 28.90
N LYS A 318 14.39 -20.64 28.77
CA LYS A 318 15.39 -20.09 29.69
C LYS A 318 14.85 -20.00 31.12
N ARG A 319 13.64 -19.43 31.30
CA ARG A 319 13.01 -19.35 32.64
C ARG A 319 12.79 -20.73 33.28
N LEU A 320 12.29 -21.69 32.50
CA LEU A 320 12.10 -23.04 32.94
C LEU A 320 13.43 -23.73 33.31
N ALA A 321 14.47 -23.51 32.53
CA ALA A 321 15.82 -24.01 32.80
C ALA A 321 16.37 -23.44 34.12
N VAL A 322 16.24 -22.14 34.35
CA VAL A 322 16.66 -21.46 35.57
C VAL A 322 15.89 -22.02 36.78
N GLU A 323 14.56 -22.18 36.67
CA GLU A 323 13.73 -22.72 37.71
C GLU A 323 14.13 -24.16 38.09
N LYS A 324 14.36 -25.01 37.07
CA LYS A 324 14.81 -26.39 37.30
C LYS A 324 16.20 -26.46 37.96
N LEU A 325 17.13 -25.61 37.47
CA LEU A 325 18.47 -25.52 38.06
C LEU A 325 18.43 -25.04 39.50
N SER A 326 17.63 -23.99 39.80
CA SER A 326 17.45 -23.52 41.18
C SER A 326 16.95 -24.65 42.14
N LYS A 327 15.95 -25.39 41.69
CA LYS A 327 15.41 -26.53 42.48
C LYS A 327 16.40 -27.69 42.65
N SER A 328 17.43 -27.80 41.83
CA SER A 328 18.45 -28.82 41.94
C SER A 328 19.68 -28.39 42.73
N ILE A 329 19.88 -27.10 42.93
CA ILE A 329 21.04 -26.53 43.61
C ILE A 329 20.68 -26.07 45.02
N PHE A 330 19.46 -25.60 45.21
CA PHE A 330 18.92 -25.13 46.50
C PHE A 330 17.73 -26.00 46.97
#